data_793673ac7d577365d13d44f6d09068b2
#
_entry.id   793673ac7d577365d13d44f6d09068b2
#
_cell.length_a   1.000
_cell.length_b   1.000
_cell.length_c   1.000
_cell.angle_alpha   90.00
_cell.angle_beta   90.00
_cell.angle_gamma   90.00
#
_symmetry.space_group_name_H-M   'P 1'
#
loop_
_entity.id
_entity.type
_entity.pdbx_description
1 polymer ?
#
loop_
_entity_poly.entity_id
_entity_poly.type
_entity_poly.pdbx_seq_one_letter_code
_entity_poly.pdbx_strand_id
1 'polypeptide(L)'
;DSTAPVPVLKILRSEETPGAAAHIAMGLNSLGLSVSLHCCVGDDREGKVIIEKLSDDGIDTSGVGVVPGRNTLTKIRFYGSRESLLDKSQILLQADRGPGEELTEGISASLTASAMSSLSDSCAIVLSDYDKGVLTTEGALSLIKAAGDAGIPVIMDPKLTGLEKSRGADAVLFEIRGLGLLQRRLMASDQAEAAKNLIETYEWGAMLVLGGVHGVTLYQADGETMHLPCSAV
;
A
#
# COMPACT_ATOMS: atom_id res chain seq x y z
N ASP A 1 -19.12 -33.75 -2.54
CA ASP A 1 -20.51 -33.39 -2.28
C ASP A 1 -21.42 -34.03 -3.35
N SER A 2 -22.49 -34.63 -2.92
CA SER A 2 -23.42 -35.30 -3.84
C SER A 2 -24.29 -34.34 -4.67
N THR A 3 -24.25 -33.05 -4.32
CA THR A 3 -25.05 -32.00 -4.94
C THR A 3 -24.34 -31.20 -6.02
N ALA A 4 -23.00 -31.13 -5.96
CA ALA A 4 -22.20 -30.46 -6.98
C ALA A 4 -20.76 -31.00 -7.00
N PRO A 5 -20.13 -31.15 -8.17
CA PRO A 5 -18.73 -31.59 -8.29
C PRO A 5 -17.77 -30.45 -7.95
N VAL A 6 -17.76 -30.00 -6.69
CA VAL A 6 -16.90 -28.94 -6.19
C VAL A 6 -15.84 -29.51 -5.25
N PRO A 7 -14.62 -28.96 -5.22
CA PRO A 7 -13.62 -29.32 -4.24
C PRO A 7 -14.13 -29.05 -2.82
N VAL A 8 -13.99 -30.03 -1.93
CA VAL A 8 -14.27 -29.86 -0.52
C VAL A 8 -12.93 -29.76 0.22
N LEU A 9 -12.73 -28.67 0.95
CA LEU A 9 -11.53 -28.40 1.69
C LEU A 9 -11.82 -28.53 3.19
N LYS A 10 -10.95 -29.24 3.92
CA LYS A 10 -10.95 -29.24 5.37
C LYS A 10 -10.01 -28.13 5.85
N ILE A 11 -10.55 -27.15 6.56
CA ILE A 11 -9.73 -26.09 7.18
C ILE A 11 -9.02 -26.69 8.39
N LEU A 12 -7.68 -26.71 8.33
CA LEU A 12 -6.84 -27.21 9.42
C LEU A 12 -6.29 -26.06 10.29
N ARG A 13 -6.06 -24.88 9.70
CA ARG A 13 -5.49 -23.71 10.33
C ARG A 13 -6.07 -22.46 9.69
N SER A 14 -6.28 -21.44 10.48
CA SER A 14 -6.64 -20.10 10.04
C SER A 14 -5.74 -19.08 10.71
N GLU A 15 -5.24 -18.13 9.94
CA GLU A 15 -4.41 -17.02 10.43
C GLU A 15 -5.00 -15.72 9.91
N GLU A 16 -4.98 -14.71 10.77
CA GLU A 16 -5.45 -13.36 10.43
C GLU A 16 -4.30 -12.38 10.65
N THR A 17 -4.00 -11.58 9.63
CA THR A 17 -2.97 -10.55 9.69
C THR A 17 -3.49 -9.23 9.14
N PRO A 18 -3.15 -8.08 9.75
CA PRO A 18 -3.41 -6.79 9.15
C PRO A 18 -2.73 -6.70 7.78
N GLY A 19 -3.42 -6.13 6.80
CA GLY A 19 -2.94 -6.00 5.44
C GLY A 19 -2.87 -4.54 4.98
N ALA A 20 -2.46 -4.32 3.72
CA ALA A 20 -2.41 -3.00 3.11
C ALA A 20 -1.59 -2.01 3.96
N ALA A 21 -2.10 -0.81 4.19
CA ALA A 21 -1.42 0.23 4.97
C ALA A 21 -1.07 -0.22 6.41
N ALA A 22 -1.92 -1.05 7.04
CA ALA A 22 -1.65 -1.59 8.36
C ALA A 22 -0.41 -2.50 8.37
N HIS A 23 -0.18 -3.29 7.32
CA HIS A 23 1.03 -4.11 7.21
C HIS A 23 2.29 -3.26 7.07
N ILE A 24 2.21 -2.15 6.33
CA ILE A 24 3.32 -1.19 6.21
C ILE A 24 3.61 -0.54 7.56
N ALA A 25 2.57 -0.14 8.29
CA ALA A 25 2.72 0.42 9.64
C ALA A 25 3.43 -0.55 10.60
N MET A 26 3.05 -1.83 10.59
CA MET A 26 3.73 -2.88 11.38
C MET A 26 5.19 -3.05 10.96
N GLY A 27 5.47 -3.02 9.65
CA GLY A 27 6.85 -3.10 9.13
C GLY A 27 7.71 -1.94 9.62
N LEU A 28 7.23 -0.71 9.53
CA LEU A 28 7.92 0.48 10.03
C LEU A 28 8.14 0.43 11.54
N ASN A 29 7.10 0.01 12.29
CA ASN A 29 7.21 -0.15 13.74
C ASN A 29 8.25 -1.21 14.12
N SER A 30 8.34 -2.32 13.40
CA SER A 30 9.35 -3.37 13.63
C SER A 30 10.79 -2.90 13.40
N LEU A 31 10.96 -1.83 12.61
CA LEU A 31 12.24 -1.16 12.42
C LEU A 31 12.55 -0.12 13.51
N GLY A 32 11.71 -0.01 14.54
CA GLY A 32 11.89 0.89 15.69
C GLY A 32 11.36 2.30 15.45
N LEU A 33 10.54 2.52 14.44
CA LEU A 33 9.90 3.80 14.19
C LEU A 33 8.58 3.91 14.97
N SER A 34 8.30 5.09 15.53
CA SER A 34 6.96 5.41 16.05
C SER A 34 6.04 5.70 14.86
N VAL A 35 4.90 5.02 14.80
CA VAL A 35 3.99 5.10 13.66
C VAL A 35 2.60 5.54 14.12
N SER A 36 2.03 6.52 13.42
CA SER A 36 0.62 6.89 13.50
C SER A 36 -0.07 6.52 12.20
N LEU A 37 -1.13 5.71 12.28
CA LEU A 37 -1.84 5.22 11.09
C LEU A 37 -3.15 5.97 10.88
N HIS A 38 -3.31 6.55 9.70
CA HIS A 38 -4.53 7.23 9.25
C HIS A 38 -5.16 6.44 8.10
N CYS A 39 -6.27 5.77 8.38
CA CYS A 39 -7.01 4.98 7.40
C CYS A 39 -8.45 4.78 7.88
N CYS A 40 -9.23 3.94 7.23
CA CYS A 40 -10.54 3.53 7.75
C CYS A 40 -10.72 2.01 7.70
N VAL A 41 -11.54 1.54 8.64
CA VAL A 41 -12.06 0.18 8.72
C VAL A 41 -13.59 0.22 8.82
N GLY A 42 -14.24 -0.91 8.66
CA GLY A 42 -15.67 -1.06 8.93
C GLY A 42 -15.97 -1.24 10.41
N ASP A 43 -17.24 -1.05 10.79
CA ASP A 43 -17.72 -1.44 12.13
C ASP A 43 -18.07 -2.94 12.13
N ASP A 44 -17.07 -3.76 11.88
CA ASP A 44 -17.17 -5.20 11.85
C ASP A 44 -16.07 -5.86 12.71
N ARG A 45 -16.12 -7.20 12.81
CA ARG A 45 -15.14 -7.98 13.58
C ARG A 45 -13.71 -7.72 13.08
N GLU A 46 -13.52 -7.70 11.77
CA GLU A 46 -12.20 -7.55 11.14
C GLU A 46 -11.60 -6.17 11.43
N GLY A 47 -12.42 -5.12 11.40
CA GLY A 47 -12.00 -3.76 11.77
C GLY A 47 -11.51 -3.69 13.22
N LYS A 48 -12.25 -4.30 14.15
CA LYS A 48 -11.87 -4.37 15.57
C LYS A 48 -10.54 -5.13 15.76
N VAL A 49 -10.40 -6.29 15.12
CA VAL A 49 -9.18 -7.11 15.19
C VAL A 49 -7.96 -6.35 14.65
N ILE A 50 -8.12 -5.57 13.57
CA ILE A 50 -7.02 -4.76 13.04
C ILE A 50 -6.59 -3.70 14.05
N ILE A 51 -7.54 -2.94 14.60
CA ILE A 51 -7.24 -1.88 15.57
C ILE A 51 -6.56 -2.46 16.82
N GLU A 52 -7.10 -3.56 17.37
CA GLU A 52 -6.53 -4.24 18.54
C GLU A 52 -5.08 -4.68 18.28
N LYS A 53 -4.81 -5.38 17.18
CA LYS A 53 -3.46 -5.85 16.84
C LYS A 53 -2.46 -4.72 16.66
N LEU A 54 -2.86 -3.64 15.99
CA LEU A 54 -1.99 -2.47 15.79
C LEU A 54 -1.70 -1.76 17.12
N SER A 55 -2.70 -1.62 17.98
CA SER A 55 -2.54 -1.01 19.30
C SER A 55 -1.65 -1.86 20.22
N ASP A 56 -1.79 -3.19 20.17
CA ASP A 56 -0.95 -4.13 20.93
C ASP A 56 0.52 -4.05 20.50
N ASP A 57 0.76 -3.79 19.21
CA ASP A 57 2.11 -3.55 18.67
C ASP A 57 2.64 -2.14 18.97
N GLY A 58 1.87 -1.28 19.63
CA GLY A 58 2.27 0.09 20.00
C GLY A 58 2.13 1.12 18.88
N ILE A 59 1.39 0.81 17.82
CA ILE A 59 1.08 1.74 16.73
C ILE A 59 -0.07 2.64 17.15
N ASP A 60 0.06 3.96 16.95
CA ASP A 60 -1.02 4.89 17.20
C ASP A 60 -2.14 4.72 16.16
N THR A 61 -3.30 4.29 16.64
CA THR A 61 -4.51 4.06 15.84
C THR A 61 -5.55 5.16 15.98
N SER A 62 -5.24 6.29 16.64
CA SER A 62 -6.17 7.40 16.82
C SER A 62 -6.68 8.01 15.52
N GLY A 63 -5.90 7.87 14.44
CA GLY A 63 -6.26 8.26 13.08
C GLY A 63 -7.08 7.22 12.31
N VAL A 64 -7.41 6.06 12.90
CA VAL A 64 -8.19 5.03 12.23
C VAL A 64 -9.69 5.30 12.40
N GLY A 65 -10.34 5.71 11.33
CA GLY A 65 -11.78 5.95 11.29
C GLY A 65 -12.57 4.63 11.21
N VAL A 66 -13.57 4.46 12.09
CA VAL A 66 -14.53 3.36 12.01
C VAL A 66 -15.77 3.82 11.25
N VAL A 67 -16.06 3.20 10.10
CA VAL A 67 -17.16 3.62 9.23
C VAL A 67 -18.37 2.69 9.43
N PRO A 68 -19.48 3.19 10.02
CA PRO A 68 -20.68 2.39 10.24
C PRO A 68 -21.25 1.81 8.93
N GLY A 69 -21.67 0.55 8.97
CA GLY A 69 -22.27 -0.13 7.82
C GLY A 69 -21.31 -0.53 6.71
N ARG A 70 -20.03 -0.16 6.82
CA ARG A 70 -18.99 -0.55 5.88
C ARG A 70 -18.36 -1.88 6.29
N ASN A 71 -18.07 -2.74 5.33
CA ASN A 71 -17.24 -3.92 5.57
C ASN A 71 -15.75 -3.58 5.45
N THR A 72 -14.95 -4.08 6.38
CA THR A 72 -13.49 -4.00 6.28
C THR A 72 -13.00 -4.82 5.09
N LEU A 73 -12.11 -4.25 4.27
CA LEU A 73 -11.52 -4.96 3.14
C LEU A 73 -10.71 -6.17 3.63
N THR A 74 -11.18 -7.35 3.27
CA THR A 74 -10.61 -8.62 3.71
C THR A 74 -10.26 -9.49 2.51
N LYS A 75 -9.02 -9.96 2.45
CA LYS A 75 -8.56 -10.91 1.44
C LYS A 75 -8.41 -12.29 2.07
N ILE A 76 -9.25 -13.23 1.65
CA ILE A 76 -9.27 -14.60 2.15
C ILE A 76 -8.53 -15.47 1.14
N ARG A 77 -7.45 -16.12 1.57
CA ARG A 77 -6.69 -17.03 0.74
C ARG A 77 -6.75 -18.44 1.31
N PHE A 78 -7.18 -19.36 0.48
CA PHE A 78 -7.22 -20.78 0.80
C PHE A 78 -5.95 -21.42 0.25
N TYR A 79 -5.13 -21.90 1.15
CA TYR A 79 -3.93 -22.65 0.81
C TYR A 79 -4.20 -24.14 0.94
N GLY A 80 -3.69 -24.92 0.02
CA GLY A 80 -3.70 -26.36 0.09
C GLY A 80 -2.37 -26.96 -0.35
N SER A 81 -2.01 -28.09 0.25
CA SER A 81 -0.91 -28.93 -0.17
C SER A 81 -1.45 -30.35 -0.48
N ARG A 82 -0.88 -31.00 -1.46
CA ARG A 82 -1.08 -32.45 -1.62
C ARG A 82 -0.08 -33.18 -0.74
N GLU A 83 -0.54 -34.13 0.06
CA GLU A 83 0.31 -34.94 0.95
C GLU A 83 1.50 -35.61 0.22
N SER A 84 1.39 -35.83 -1.11
CA SER A 84 2.41 -36.51 -1.91
C SER A 84 3.46 -35.58 -2.55
N LEU A 85 3.31 -34.27 -2.43
CA LEU A 85 4.23 -33.28 -3.04
C LEU A 85 4.80 -32.38 -1.94
N LEU A 86 5.76 -32.92 -1.21
CA LEU A 86 6.71 -32.20 -0.34
C LEU A 86 6.46 -30.69 -0.21
N ASP A 87 5.76 -30.30 0.85
CA ASP A 87 5.77 -29.01 1.54
C ASP A 87 5.52 -27.70 0.78
N LYS A 88 5.08 -27.72 -0.47
CA LYS A 88 4.71 -26.47 -1.15
C LYS A 88 3.20 -26.26 -1.12
N SER A 89 2.74 -25.46 -0.14
CA SER A 89 1.37 -24.96 -0.16
C SER A 89 1.15 -24.03 -1.36
N GLN A 90 0.03 -24.19 -2.05
CA GLN A 90 -0.38 -23.34 -3.17
C GLN A 90 -1.68 -22.66 -2.83
N ILE A 91 -1.86 -21.44 -3.34
CA ILE A 91 -3.17 -20.75 -3.26
C ILE A 91 -4.12 -21.49 -4.21
N LEU A 92 -5.15 -22.07 -3.64
CA LEU A 92 -6.20 -22.78 -4.38
C LEU A 92 -7.35 -21.84 -4.78
N LEU A 93 -7.65 -20.87 -3.92
CA LEU A 93 -8.71 -19.90 -4.12
C LEU A 93 -8.37 -18.62 -3.36
N GLN A 94 -8.69 -17.48 -3.93
CA GLN A 94 -8.76 -16.21 -3.24
C GLN A 94 -10.18 -15.67 -3.33
N ALA A 95 -10.70 -15.22 -2.21
CA ALA A 95 -11.98 -14.50 -2.13
C ALA A 95 -11.72 -13.14 -1.47
N ASP A 96 -12.17 -12.08 -2.13
CA ASP A 96 -12.06 -10.73 -1.59
C ASP A 96 -13.44 -10.30 -1.09
N ARG A 97 -13.52 -9.91 0.18
CA ARG A 97 -14.69 -9.27 0.77
C ARG A 97 -14.32 -7.82 1.02
N GLY A 98 -15.12 -6.92 0.53
CA GLY A 98 -14.88 -5.49 0.68
C GLY A 98 -16.17 -4.71 0.81
N PRO A 99 -16.05 -3.40 0.98
CA PRO A 99 -17.21 -2.52 0.99
C PRO A 99 -17.92 -2.57 -0.38
N GLY A 100 -19.25 -2.62 -0.34
CA GLY A 100 -20.08 -2.54 -1.56
C GLY A 100 -20.18 -1.12 -2.11
N GLU A 101 -19.85 -0.12 -1.30
CA GLU A 101 -19.96 1.29 -1.64
C GLU A 101 -18.61 1.99 -1.49
N GLU A 102 -18.41 3.04 -2.29
CA GLU A 102 -17.26 3.93 -2.17
C GLU A 102 -17.35 4.76 -0.88
N LEU A 103 -16.20 5.26 -0.41
CA LEU A 103 -16.17 6.20 0.70
C LEU A 103 -16.79 7.53 0.26
N THR A 104 -17.58 8.15 1.15
CA THR A 104 -18.08 9.50 0.91
C THR A 104 -16.91 10.50 1.01
N GLU A 105 -17.01 11.59 0.25
CA GLU A 105 -16.01 12.67 0.28
C GLU A 105 -15.77 13.20 1.70
N GLY A 106 -16.81 13.29 2.51
CA GLY A 106 -16.70 13.76 3.89
C GLY A 106 -15.83 12.87 4.77
N ILE A 107 -15.87 11.54 4.58
CA ILE A 107 -15.02 10.61 5.33
C ILE A 107 -13.56 10.76 4.86
N SER A 108 -13.33 10.78 3.55
CA SER A 108 -11.98 10.95 2.99
C SER A 108 -11.36 12.29 3.41
N ALA A 109 -12.13 13.37 3.41
CA ALA A 109 -11.69 14.68 3.88
C ALA A 109 -11.35 14.67 5.38
N SER A 110 -12.16 13.99 6.20
CA SER A 110 -11.89 13.85 7.64
C SER A 110 -10.59 13.07 7.91
N LEU A 111 -10.32 12.01 7.14
CA LEU A 111 -9.08 11.23 7.25
C LEU A 111 -7.86 12.08 6.82
N THR A 112 -7.99 12.85 5.75
CA THR A 112 -6.96 13.80 5.31
C THR A 112 -6.69 14.85 6.39
N ALA A 113 -7.72 15.44 6.98
CA ALA A 113 -7.57 16.41 8.05
C ALA A 113 -6.92 15.82 9.31
N SER A 114 -7.26 14.57 9.64
CA SER A 114 -6.62 13.83 10.74
C SER A 114 -5.12 13.62 10.47
N ALA A 115 -4.75 13.19 9.26
CA ALA A 115 -3.34 13.05 8.88
C ALA A 115 -2.60 14.39 8.90
N MET A 116 -3.23 15.48 8.43
CA MET A 116 -2.67 16.83 8.49
C MET A 116 -2.34 17.27 9.93
N SER A 117 -3.18 16.92 10.89
CA SER A 117 -2.97 17.31 12.29
C SER A 117 -1.75 16.64 12.92
N SER A 118 -1.28 15.52 12.38
CA SER A 118 -0.13 14.76 12.87
C SER A 118 1.19 15.14 12.18
N LEU A 119 1.16 16.04 11.19
CA LEU A 119 2.34 16.40 10.41
C LEU A 119 3.46 16.99 11.28
N SER A 120 3.12 17.91 12.19
CA SER A 120 4.14 18.62 13.00
C SER A 120 5.01 17.70 13.86
N ASP A 121 4.48 16.52 14.18
CA ASP A 121 5.16 15.53 15.03
C ASP A 121 5.78 14.38 14.21
N SER A 122 5.76 14.51 12.88
CA SER A 122 6.23 13.47 11.96
C SER A 122 7.56 13.84 11.32
N CYS A 123 8.44 12.86 11.18
CA CYS A 123 9.69 13.01 10.43
C CYS A 123 9.59 12.59 8.96
N ALA A 124 8.52 11.87 8.59
CA ALA A 124 8.21 11.48 7.23
C ALA A 124 6.73 11.09 7.10
N ILE A 125 6.20 11.14 5.88
CA ILE A 125 4.88 10.61 5.56
C ILE A 125 5.03 9.47 4.55
N VAL A 126 4.26 8.39 4.76
CA VAL A 126 4.09 7.31 3.79
C VAL A 126 2.63 7.29 3.30
N LEU A 127 2.43 7.56 2.02
CA LEU A 127 1.13 7.50 1.36
C LEU A 127 1.01 6.18 0.58
N SER A 128 0.14 5.28 1.03
CA SER A 128 -0.10 3.99 0.38
C SER A 128 -1.49 3.96 -0.24
N ASP A 129 -1.56 4.08 -1.56
CA ASP A 129 -2.83 4.12 -2.29
C ASP A 129 -3.24 2.74 -2.79
N TYR A 130 -4.38 2.26 -2.29
CA TYR A 130 -5.02 1.01 -2.73
C TYR A 130 -6.25 1.25 -3.61
N ASP A 131 -6.49 2.50 -4.01
CA ASP A 131 -7.62 2.90 -4.85
C ASP A 131 -8.98 2.47 -4.25
N LYS A 132 -9.15 2.74 -2.94
CA LYS A 132 -10.35 2.41 -2.16
C LYS A 132 -11.06 3.63 -1.59
N GLY A 133 -10.77 4.82 -2.15
CA GLY A 133 -11.40 6.08 -1.79
C GLY A 133 -10.87 6.73 -0.51
N VAL A 134 -9.94 6.11 0.22
CA VAL A 134 -9.33 6.71 1.42
C VAL A 134 -8.52 7.93 1.05
N LEU A 135 -7.69 7.81 0.03
CA LEU A 135 -6.83 8.86 -0.48
C LEU A 135 -7.41 9.42 -1.79
N THR A 136 -8.01 10.60 -1.72
CA THR A 136 -8.46 11.34 -2.92
C THR A 136 -7.28 12.07 -3.55
N THR A 137 -7.42 12.50 -4.81
CA THR A 137 -6.38 13.30 -5.47
C THR A 137 -6.14 14.61 -4.72
N GLU A 138 -7.20 15.32 -4.35
CA GLU A 138 -7.11 16.57 -3.60
C GLU A 138 -6.47 16.35 -2.22
N GLY A 139 -6.89 15.32 -1.49
CA GLY A 139 -6.31 14.98 -0.18
C GLY A 139 -4.82 14.64 -0.26
N ALA A 140 -4.41 13.84 -1.25
CA ALA A 140 -3.01 13.48 -1.46
C ALA A 140 -2.15 14.72 -1.77
N LEU A 141 -2.57 15.54 -2.72
CA LEU A 141 -1.84 16.76 -3.12
C LEU A 141 -1.75 17.77 -1.96
N SER A 142 -2.83 17.87 -1.16
CA SER A 142 -2.82 18.73 0.02
C SER A 142 -1.81 18.26 1.08
N LEU A 143 -1.74 16.95 1.35
CA LEU A 143 -0.76 16.35 2.26
C LEU A 143 0.67 16.53 1.76
N ILE A 144 0.93 16.25 0.48
CA ILE A 144 2.25 16.41 -0.13
C ILE A 144 2.70 17.87 -0.04
N LYS A 145 1.80 18.81 -0.37
CA LYS A 145 2.11 20.25 -0.26
C LYS A 145 2.42 20.66 1.17
N ALA A 146 1.57 20.28 2.13
CA ALA A 146 1.76 20.67 3.53
C ALA A 146 3.04 20.05 4.11
N ALA A 147 3.38 18.83 3.75
CA ALA A 147 4.62 18.18 4.15
C ALA A 147 5.84 18.90 3.55
N GLY A 148 5.81 19.25 2.26
CA GLY A 148 6.85 20.01 1.59
C GLY A 148 7.07 21.39 2.23
N ASP A 149 5.99 22.12 2.55
CA ASP A 149 6.04 23.40 3.25
C ASP A 149 6.68 23.27 4.66
N ALA A 150 6.55 22.09 5.29
CA ALA A 150 7.13 21.78 6.59
C ALA A 150 8.53 21.12 6.51
N GLY A 151 9.03 20.82 5.32
CA GLY A 151 10.31 20.10 5.11
C GLY A 151 10.24 18.62 5.52
N ILE A 152 9.05 18.00 5.49
CA ILE A 152 8.81 16.61 5.83
C ILE A 152 8.76 15.78 4.54
N PRO A 153 9.65 14.79 4.35
CA PRO A 153 9.66 13.98 3.13
C PRO A 153 8.42 13.10 3.00
N VAL A 154 7.94 12.99 1.76
CA VAL A 154 6.79 12.16 1.39
C VAL A 154 7.23 11.00 0.51
N ILE A 155 6.93 9.79 0.96
CA ILE A 155 7.14 8.56 0.21
C ILE A 155 5.77 8.02 -0.20
N MET A 156 5.59 7.69 -1.47
CA MET A 156 4.30 7.21 -1.95
C MET A 156 4.39 5.92 -2.76
N ASP A 157 3.45 4.99 -2.52
CA ASP A 157 3.16 3.83 -3.37
C ASP A 157 1.85 4.08 -4.13
N PRO A 158 1.90 4.72 -5.31
CA PRO A 158 0.71 5.07 -6.07
C PRO A 158 0.20 3.90 -6.89
N LYS A 159 -1.11 3.83 -7.12
CA LYS A 159 -1.68 2.97 -8.16
C LYS A 159 -1.40 3.55 -9.55
N LEU A 160 -1.19 2.66 -10.54
CA LEU A 160 -0.95 3.05 -11.93
C LEU A 160 -2.10 3.86 -12.55
N THR A 161 -3.29 3.75 -11.98
CA THR A 161 -4.51 4.49 -12.37
C THR A 161 -4.60 5.86 -11.72
N GLY A 162 -3.78 6.15 -10.69
CA GLY A 162 -3.87 7.35 -9.86
C GLY A 162 -2.53 8.06 -9.68
N LEU A 163 -1.65 8.08 -10.68
CA LEU A 163 -0.32 8.69 -10.57
C LEU A 163 -0.37 10.17 -10.21
N GLU A 164 -1.42 10.89 -10.63
CA GLU A 164 -1.60 12.31 -10.30
C GLU A 164 -1.65 12.57 -8.79
N LYS A 165 -2.10 11.60 -8.01
CA LYS A 165 -2.11 11.69 -6.53
C LYS A 165 -0.71 11.80 -5.92
N SER A 166 0.33 11.42 -6.66
CA SER A 166 1.73 11.42 -6.18
C SER A 166 2.54 12.62 -6.66
N ARG A 167 1.92 13.57 -7.37
CA ARG A 167 2.64 14.75 -7.89
C ARG A 167 3.33 15.52 -6.77
N GLY A 168 4.64 15.74 -6.93
CA GLY A 168 5.47 16.44 -5.97
C GLY A 168 5.96 15.60 -4.78
N ALA A 169 5.74 14.28 -4.79
CA ALA A 169 6.30 13.40 -3.75
C ALA A 169 7.83 13.32 -3.86
N ASP A 170 8.52 13.25 -2.71
CA ASP A 170 9.98 13.13 -2.69
C ASP A 170 10.46 11.79 -3.22
N ALA A 171 9.72 10.72 -2.95
CA ALA A 171 10.02 9.40 -3.51
C ALA A 171 8.74 8.62 -3.82
N VAL A 172 8.77 7.87 -4.90
CA VAL A 172 7.69 6.93 -5.26
C VAL A 172 8.23 5.52 -5.42
N LEU A 173 7.40 4.54 -5.03
CA LEU A 173 7.73 3.12 -5.13
C LEU A 173 6.96 2.47 -6.27
N PHE A 174 7.67 1.64 -7.04
CA PHE A 174 7.07 0.82 -8.10
C PHE A 174 7.60 -0.60 -8.06
N GLU A 175 6.76 -1.55 -8.43
CA GLU A 175 7.25 -2.85 -8.87
C GLU A 175 7.76 -2.77 -10.32
N ILE A 176 8.78 -3.54 -10.65
CA ILE A 176 9.37 -3.59 -12.00
C ILE A 176 8.33 -3.88 -13.09
N ARG A 177 7.32 -4.68 -12.78
CA ARG A 177 6.20 -4.96 -13.70
C ARG A 177 5.36 -3.71 -13.97
N GLY A 178 5.12 -2.90 -12.95
CA GLY A 178 4.40 -1.63 -13.08
C GLY A 178 5.13 -0.65 -13.97
N LEU A 179 6.44 -0.47 -13.75
CA LEU A 179 7.27 0.37 -14.62
C LEU A 179 7.30 -0.15 -16.06
N GLY A 180 7.38 -1.46 -16.28
CA GLY A 180 7.35 -2.06 -17.62
C GLY A 180 6.01 -1.84 -18.35
N LEU A 181 4.89 -1.73 -17.63
CA LEU A 181 3.60 -1.34 -18.22
C LEU A 181 3.60 0.14 -18.63
N LEU A 182 4.12 1.02 -17.78
CA LEU A 182 4.23 2.45 -18.05
C LEU A 182 5.23 2.73 -19.18
N GLN A 183 6.36 2.04 -19.25
CA GLN A 183 7.31 2.12 -20.35
C GLN A 183 6.63 1.89 -21.71
N ARG A 184 5.84 0.82 -21.82
CA ARG A 184 5.08 0.53 -23.06
C ARG A 184 4.06 1.60 -23.38
N ARG A 185 3.34 2.09 -22.38
CA ARG A 185 2.33 3.16 -22.54
C ARG A 185 2.94 4.48 -22.97
N LEU A 186 4.12 4.80 -22.48
CA LEU A 186 4.88 6.02 -22.82
C LEU A 186 5.69 5.86 -24.12
N MET A 187 5.75 4.66 -24.69
CA MET A 187 6.60 4.33 -25.84
C MET A 187 8.09 4.66 -25.59
N ALA A 188 8.54 4.56 -24.33
CA ALA A 188 9.92 4.79 -23.96
C ALA A 188 10.81 3.62 -24.41
N SER A 189 12.04 3.91 -24.82
CA SER A 189 12.99 2.92 -25.34
C SER A 189 13.40 1.91 -24.29
N ASP A 190 13.52 2.35 -23.04
CA ASP A 190 13.87 1.51 -21.91
C ASP A 190 13.23 2.01 -20.59
N GLN A 191 13.49 1.31 -19.48
CA GLN A 191 12.95 1.66 -18.18
C GLN A 191 13.54 2.95 -17.61
N ALA A 192 14.78 3.30 -17.94
CA ALA A 192 15.42 4.52 -17.46
C ALA A 192 14.78 5.75 -18.10
N GLU A 193 14.52 5.71 -19.41
CA GLU A 193 13.78 6.77 -20.11
C GLU A 193 12.36 6.90 -19.57
N ALA A 194 11.67 5.77 -19.34
CA ALA A 194 10.33 5.79 -18.76
C ALA A 194 10.33 6.41 -17.36
N ALA A 195 11.28 6.03 -16.52
CA ALA A 195 11.43 6.57 -15.17
C ALA A 195 11.68 8.09 -15.20
N LYS A 196 12.61 8.54 -16.05
CA LYS A 196 12.90 9.96 -16.24
C LYS A 196 11.66 10.74 -16.65
N ASN A 197 10.94 10.27 -17.68
CA ASN A 197 9.72 10.92 -18.17
C ASN A 197 8.64 11.02 -17.08
N LEU A 198 8.50 9.99 -16.25
CA LEU A 198 7.55 9.99 -15.15
C LEU A 198 7.97 10.94 -14.05
N ILE A 199 9.24 10.94 -13.63
CA ILE A 199 9.79 11.85 -12.64
C ILE A 199 9.55 13.29 -13.06
N GLU A 200 9.88 13.64 -14.30
CA GLU A 200 9.67 14.99 -14.85
C GLU A 200 8.18 15.34 -14.93
N THR A 201 7.31 14.42 -15.38
CA THR A 201 5.88 14.65 -15.55
C THR A 201 5.17 14.90 -14.22
N TYR A 202 5.52 14.13 -13.19
CA TYR A 202 4.87 14.20 -11.89
C TYR A 202 5.69 14.94 -10.82
N GLU A 203 6.81 15.52 -11.20
CA GLU A 203 7.66 16.32 -10.29
C GLU A 203 8.11 15.51 -9.07
N TRP A 204 8.45 14.23 -9.27
CA TRP A 204 8.98 13.39 -8.20
C TRP A 204 10.46 13.67 -7.94
N GLY A 205 10.88 13.60 -6.68
CA GLY A 205 12.31 13.67 -6.34
C GLY A 205 13.07 12.42 -6.76
N ALA A 206 12.45 11.25 -6.60
CA ALA A 206 13.04 9.96 -6.96
C ALA A 206 11.98 8.90 -7.23
N MET A 207 12.37 7.85 -7.98
CA MET A 207 11.59 6.63 -8.18
C MET A 207 12.41 5.42 -7.74
N LEU A 208 11.86 4.62 -6.81
CA LEU A 208 12.43 3.36 -6.35
C LEU A 208 11.69 2.20 -6.99
N VAL A 209 12.41 1.39 -7.77
CA VAL A 209 11.84 0.25 -8.49
C VAL A 209 12.26 -1.07 -7.86
N LEU A 210 11.28 -1.79 -7.33
CA LEU A 210 11.46 -3.08 -6.68
C LEU A 210 11.45 -4.19 -7.73
N GLY A 211 12.60 -4.82 -7.97
CA GLY A 211 12.80 -5.85 -8.98
C GLY A 211 12.70 -7.29 -8.44
N GLY A 212 12.38 -7.48 -7.17
CA GLY A 212 12.41 -8.81 -6.54
C GLY A 212 13.80 -9.42 -6.60
N VAL A 213 13.94 -10.58 -7.22
CA VAL A 213 15.24 -11.27 -7.40
C VAL A 213 16.25 -10.47 -8.22
N HIS A 214 15.83 -9.44 -8.93
CA HIS A 214 16.69 -8.54 -9.70
C HIS A 214 17.19 -7.36 -8.87
N GLY A 215 16.85 -7.27 -7.59
CA GLY A 215 17.28 -6.19 -6.72
C GLY A 215 16.39 -4.95 -6.80
N VAL A 216 16.96 -3.80 -6.49
CA VAL A 216 16.25 -2.52 -6.39
C VAL A 216 17.01 -1.48 -7.21
N THR A 217 16.29 -0.68 -8.00
CA THR A 217 16.86 0.42 -8.77
C THR A 217 16.26 1.74 -8.31
N LEU A 218 17.10 2.71 -7.99
CA LEU A 218 16.74 4.10 -7.70
C LEU A 218 17.04 4.95 -8.93
N TYR A 219 16.07 5.71 -9.40
CA TYR A 219 16.20 6.78 -10.39
C TYR A 219 15.94 8.10 -9.69
N GLN A 220 16.81 9.09 -9.87
CA GLN A 220 16.71 10.40 -9.22
C GLN A 220 16.38 11.51 -10.24
N ALA A 221 15.82 12.60 -9.76
CA ALA A 221 15.43 13.74 -10.60
C ALA A 221 16.64 14.42 -11.28
N ASP A 222 17.81 14.36 -10.67
CA ASP A 222 19.08 14.86 -11.24
C ASP A 222 19.65 13.97 -12.35
N GLY A 223 19.02 12.81 -12.60
CA GLY A 223 19.43 11.85 -13.61
C GLY A 223 20.37 10.76 -13.09
N GLU A 224 20.77 10.81 -11.81
CA GLU A 224 21.55 9.73 -11.21
C GLU A 224 20.72 8.44 -11.09
N THR A 225 21.39 7.31 -11.27
CA THR A 225 20.77 5.98 -11.14
C THR A 225 21.67 5.10 -10.29
N MET A 226 21.06 4.44 -9.30
CA MET A 226 21.74 3.47 -8.46
C MET A 226 21.01 2.12 -8.53
N HIS A 227 21.77 1.03 -8.63
CA HIS A 227 21.22 -0.33 -8.60
C HIS A 227 21.86 -1.14 -7.49
N LEU A 228 21.01 -1.73 -6.63
CA LEU A 228 21.42 -2.65 -5.58
C LEU A 228 20.93 -4.06 -5.96
N PRO A 229 21.85 -5.00 -6.27
CA PRO A 229 21.46 -6.36 -6.58
C PRO A 229 20.89 -7.08 -5.36
N CYS A 230 19.93 -7.96 -5.58
CA CYS A 230 19.46 -8.85 -4.53
C CYS A 230 20.43 -10.02 -4.39
N SER A 231 20.99 -10.20 -3.21
CA SER A 231 21.66 -11.46 -2.86
C SER A 231 20.57 -12.42 -2.40
N ALA A 232 20.13 -13.30 -3.30
CA ALA A 232 19.21 -14.38 -2.90
C ALA A 232 19.91 -15.25 -1.84
N VAL A 233 19.31 -15.34 -0.66
CA VAL A 233 19.67 -16.28 0.40
C VAL A 233 18.91 -17.57 0.16
#